data_610fd88404348b0fc87bc1d073a989d4
#
_entry.id   610fd88404348b0fc87bc1d073a989d4
#
_cell.length_a   1.000
_cell.length_b   1.000
_cell.length_c   1.000
_cell.angle_alpha   90.00
_cell.angle_beta   90.00
_cell.angle_gamma   90.00
#
_symmetry.space_group_name_H-M   'P 1'
#
loop_
_entity.id
_entity.type
_entity.pdbx_description
1 polymer ?
#
loop_
_entity_poly.entity_id
_entity_poly.type
_entity_poly.pdbx_seq_one_letter_code
_entity_poly.pdbx_strand_id
1 'polypeptide(L)'
;MTKRENKPTPDELPEGRKTSYDYDELLRCAHGTLFDPGSGRLPLPDMLMTDRVPLITNRGGAHGKGEIRAEMDIHPDLWFFKCHFEGDPVMPGCLGLDALWQLVGFFLVWSGHNGKGRALGVGNVKFTGQVLPSAKLVTYRLDIKRLITRKLVLAIADGTVDVD
;
A
#
# COMPACT_ATOMS: atom_id res chain seq x y z
N MET A 1 24.22 -12.96 -29.44
CA MET A 1 22.97 -12.20 -29.62
C MET A 1 22.33 -12.05 -28.24
N THR A 2 22.56 -10.92 -27.61
CA THR A 2 22.00 -10.59 -26.28
C THR A 2 20.54 -10.15 -26.49
N LYS A 3 19.60 -10.91 -25.92
CA LYS A 3 18.20 -10.49 -25.86
C LYS A 3 18.14 -9.18 -25.06
N ARG A 4 17.80 -8.09 -25.72
CA ARG A 4 17.39 -6.86 -25.04
C ARG A 4 16.10 -7.19 -24.28
N GLU A 5 16.18 -7.25 -22.97
CA GLU A 5 14.98 -7.23 -22.11
C GLU A 5 14.27 -5.91 -22.40
N ASN A 6 13.12 -6.01 -23.01
CA ASN A 6 12.25 -4.87 -23.30
C ASN A 6 11.68 -4.41 -21.94
N LYS A 7 12.27 -3.38 -21.32
CA LYS A 7 11.67 -2.76 -20.14
C LYS A 7 10.34 -2.17 -20.58
N PRO A 8 9.23 -2.54 -19.91
CA PRO A 8 7.93 -1.97 -20.25
C PRO A 8 7.99 -0.43 -20.18
N THR A 9 7.33 0.20 -21.12
CA THR A 9 7.15 1.66 -21.08
C THR A 9 6.33 2.03 -19.83
N PRO A 10 6.46 3.24 -19.27
CA PRO A 10 5.73 3.65 -18.05
C PRO A 10 4.21 3.48 -18.12
N ASP A 11 3.67 3.32 -19.32
CA ASP A 11 2.23 3.17 -19.56
C ASP A 11 1.76 1.71 -19.74
N GLU A 12 2.67 0.75 -19.84
CA GLU A 12 2.34 -0.66 -20.03
C GLU A 12 2.47 -1.42 -18.70
N LEU A 13 1.34 -1.89 -18.21
CA LEU A 13 1.32 -2.80 -17.06
C LEU A 13 1.74 -4.21 -17.49
N PRO A 14 2.44 -4.97 -16.62
CA PRO A 14 2.67 -6.38 -16.86
C PRO A 14 1.36 -7.14 -17.06
N GLU A 15 1.42 -8.19 -17.87
CA GLU A 15 0.27 -9.06 -18.14
C GLU A 15 -0.36 -9.59 -16.83
N GLY A 16 -1.69 -9.69 -16.80
CA GLY A 16 -2.43 -10.23 -15.67
C GLY A 16 -2.62 -9.27 -14.49
N ARG A 17 -2.24 -7.99 -14.61
CA ARG A 17 -2.48 -7.00 -13.55
C ARG A 17 -3.96 -6.59 -13.52
N LYS A 18 -4.54 -6.67 -12.35
CA LYS A 18 -5.92 -6.24 -12.05
C LYS A 18 -5.91 -4.80 -11.54
N THR A 19 -7.07 -4.17 -11.53
CA THR A 19 -7.27 -2.82 -10.96
C THR A 19 -7.87 -2.83 -9.56
N SER A 20 -8.17 -4.02 -9.03
CA SER A 20 -8.67 -4.23 -7.66
C SER A 20 -8.19 -5.57 -7.13
N TYR A 21 -8.02 -5.66 -5.80
CA TYR A 21 -7.55 -6.86 -5.11
C TYR A 21 -8.33 -7.06 -3.81
N ASP A 22 -8.71 -8.30 -3.56
CA ASP A 22 -9.37 -8.72 -2.32
C ASP A 22 -8.35 -9.18 -1.25
N TYR A 23 -8.84 -9.55 -0.08
CA TYR A 23 -8.01 -9.96 1.04
C TYR A 23 -7.16 -11.21 0.75
N ASP A 24 -7.73 -12.20 0.09
CA ASP A 24 -7.01 -13.44 -0.24
C ASP A 24 -5.86 -13.15 -1.22
N GLU A 25 -6.06 -12.24 -2.16
CA GLU A 25 -5.03 -11.79 -3.09
C GLU A 25 -3.93 -11.00 -2.36
N LEU A 26 -4.29 -10.15 -1.38
CA LEU A 26 -3.29 -9.45 -0.56
C LEU A 26 -2.47 -10.44 0.28
N LEU A 27 -3.08 -11.47 0.83
CA LEU A 27 -2.36 -12.56 1.52
C LEU A 27 -1.44 -13.33 0.55
N ARG A 28 -1.88 -13.58 -0.68
CA ARG A 28 -1.00 -14.18 -1.71
C ARG A 28 0.19 -13.29 -2.03
N CYS A 29 0.01 -11.96 -2.03
CA CYS A 29 1.14 -11.03 -2.15
C CYS A 29 2.10 -11.15 -0.96
N ALA A 30 1.57 -11.25 0.27
CA ALA A 30 2.36 -11.44 1.48
C ALA A 30 3.16 -12.75 1.45
N HIS A 31 2.58 -13.82 0.91
CA HIS A 31 3.26 -15.10 0.70
C HIS A 31 4.19 -15.13 -0.52
N GLY A 32 4.17 -14.11 -1.36
CA GLY A 32 4.99 -14.01 -2.57
C GLY A 32 4.52 -14.87 -3.73
N THR A 33 3.21 -15.15 -3.82
CA THR A 33 2.58 -15.97 -4.85
C THR A 33 1.61 -15.24 -5.76
N LEU A 34 1.44 -13.92 -5.56
CA LEU A 34 0.51 -13.11 -6.38
C LEU A 34 1.18 -12.58 -7.65
N PHE A 35 2.41 -12.13 -7.53
CA PHE A 35 3.18 -11.53 -8.61
C PHE A 35 4.40 -12.38 -8.96
N ASP A 36 5.28 -11.85 -9.81
CA ASP A 36 6.45 -12.58 -10.31
C ASP A 36 7.40 -13.01 -9.17
N PRO A 37 8.13 -14.12 -9.33
CA PRO A 37 9.14 -14.53 -8.37
C PRO A 37 10.18 -13.43 -8.12
N GLY A 38 10.53 -13.21 -6.85
CA GLY A 38 11.45 -12.14 -6.45
C GLY A 38 10.81 -10.76 -6.27
N SER A 39 9.51 -10.64 -6.52
CA SER A 39 8.74 -9.42 -6.20
C SER A 39 8.74 -9.14 -4.70
N GLY A 40 8.62 -7.85 -4.36
CA GLY A 40 8.36 -7.42 -2.99
C GLY A 40 7.06 -8.01 -2.45
N ARG A 41 6.94 -8.05 -1.13
CA ARG A 41 5.81 -8.65 -0.43
C ARG A 41 5.15 -7.64 0.49
N LEU A 42 3.85 -7.78 0.67
CA LEU A 42 3.16 -7.19 1.81
C LEU A 42 3.55 -7.93 3.10
N PRO A 43 3.45 -7.30 4.27
CA PRO A 43 3.57 -8.03 5.52
C PRO A 43 2.40 -8.99 5.70
N LEU A 44 2.61 -10.02 6.49
CA LEU A 44 1.52 -10.89 6.96
C LEU A 44 0.74 -10.20 8.09
N PRO A 45 -0.49 -10.60 8.38
CA PRO A 45 -1.14 -10.27 9.63
C PRO A 45 -0.25 -10.67 10.84
N ASP A 46 -0.18 -9.90 11.88
CA ASP A 46 -1.01 -8.73 12.24
C ASP A 46 -0.59 -7.39 11.59
N MET A 47 0.57 -7.34 10.91
CA MET A 47 1.11 -6.10 10.32
C MET A 47 0.49 -5.71 8.97
N LEU A 48 -0.28 -6.57 8.33
CA LEU A 48 -1.03 -6.21 7.13
C LEU A 48 -2.16 -5.24 7.51
N MET A 49 -2.06 -3.99 7.07
CA MET A 49 -2.95 -2.89 7.47
C MET A 49 -4.05 -2.60 6.43
N THR A 50 -4.38 -3.58 5.60
CA THR A 50 -5.33 -3.40 4.49
C THR A 50 -6.09 -4.69 4.25
N ASP A 51 -7.42 -4.60 4.13
CA ASP A 51 -8.27 -5.76 3.82
C ASP A 51 -8.58 -5.88 2.33
N ARG A 52 -8.56 -4.76 1.60
CA ARG A 52 -8.81 -4.75 0.15
C ARG A 52 -8.28 -3.49 -0.52
N VAL A 53 -8.04 -3.60 -1.81
CA VAL A 53 -7.65 -2.50 -2.71
C VAL A 53 -8.73 -2.40 -3.79
N PRO A 54 -9.77 -1.57 -3.60
CA PRO A 54 -10.83 -1.38 -4.60
C PRO A 54 -10.35 -0.69 -5.87
N LEU A 55 -9.25 0.08 -5.81
CA LEU A 55 -8.69 0.73 -6.98
C LEU A 55 -7.17 0.82 -6.92
N ILE A 56 -6.52 0.38 -7.98
CA ILE A 56 -5.12 0.68 -8.28
C ILE A 56 -4.99 0.98 -9.78
N THR A 57 -4.31 2.07 -10.12
CA THR A 57 -4.10 2.50 -11.51
C THR A 57 -2.79 3.24 -11.65
N ASN A 58 -2.15 3.13 -12.82
CA ASN A 58 -0.95 3.89 -13.17
C ASN A 58 -1.28 5.25 -13.82
N ARG A 59 -2.54 5.64 -13.84
CA ARG A 59 -3.06 6.91 -14.36
C ARG A 59 -3.96 7.57 -13.33
N GLY A 60 -4.21 8.86 -13.50
CA GLY A 60 -5.05 9.61 -12.57
C GLY A 60 -4.34 9.94 -11.26
N GLY A 61 -5.13 10.13 -10.19
CA GLY A 61 -4.65 10.69 -8.94
C GLY A 61 -4.31 12.18 -9.03
N ALA A 62 -3.93 12.77 -7.91
CA ALA A 62 -3.65 14.20 -7.82
C ALA A 62 -2.51 14.69 -8.73
N HIS A 63 -1.59 13.79 -9.11
CA HIS A 63 -0.43 14.11 -9.92
C HIS A 63 -0.46 13.47 -11.32
N GLY A 64 -1.55 12.80 -11.69
CA GLY A 64 -1.70 12.12 -12.99
C GLY A 64 -0.75 10.94 -13.23
N LYS A 65 -0.14 10.40 -12.17
CA LYS A 65 0.90 9.34 -12.23
C LYS A 65 0.49 8.03 -11.57
N GLY A 66 -0.77 7.92 -11.23
CA GLY A 66 -1.37 6.77 -10.59
C GLY A 66 -1.87 7.04 -9.19
N GLU A 67 -2.82 6.22 -8.79
CA GLU A 67 -3.40 6.25 -7.43
C GLU A 67 -3.71 4.85 -6.94
N ILE A 68 -3.77 4.73 -5.61
CA ILE A 68 -4.31 3.56 -4.93
C ILE A 68 -5.38 4.04 -3.97
N ARG A 69 -6.47 3.30 -3.91
CA ARG A 69 -7.45 3.35 -2.82
C ARG A 69 -7.48 2.00 -2.15
N ALA A 70 -7.40 2.01 -0.84
CA ALA A 70 -7.44 0.79 -0.04
C ALA A 70 -8.32 1.00 1.19
N GLU A 71 -8.76 -0.10 1.77
CA GLU A 71 -9.71 -0.09 2.87
C GLU A 71 -9.32 -1.12 3.92
N MET A 72 -9.59 -0.79 5.18
CA MET A 72 -9.46 -1.67 6.34
C MET A 72 -10.73 -1.61 7.16
N ASP A 73 -11.36 -2.75 7.40
CA ASP A 73 -12.51 -2.85 8.28
C ASP A 73 -12.06 -2.73 9.74
N ILE A 74 -12.74 -1.89 10.49
CA ILE A 74 -12.43 -1.66 11.90
C ILE A 74 -13.45 -2.40 12.77
N HIS A 75 -12.95 -3.14 13.74
CA HIS A 75 -13.76 -3.78 14.76
C HIS A 75 -13.00 -3.79 16.10
N PRO A 76 -13.72 -3.83 17.24
CA PRO A 76 -13.11 -3.66 18.57
C PRO A 76 -12.06 -4.70 18.95
N ASP A 77 -12.06 -5.86 18.28
CA ASP A 77 -11.15 -6.98 18.58
C ASP A 77 -9.78 -6.86 17.90
N LEU A 78 -9.56 -5.84 17.08
CA LEU A 78 -8.26 -5.63 16.45
C LEU A 78 -7.16 -5.51 17.49
N TRP A 79 -6.03 -6.17 17.21
CA TRP A 79 -4.96 -6.39 18.18
C TRP A 79 -4.44 -5.11 18.84
N PHE A 80 -4.35 -4.02 18.11
CA PHE A 80 -3.81 -2.76 18.58
C PHE A 80 -4.72 -2.07 19.61
N PHE A 81 -6.03 -2.29 19.56
CA PHE A 81 -6.95 -1.75 20.57
C PHE A 81 -6.78 -2.40 21.95
N LYS A 82 -6.22 -3.62 22.01
CA LYS A 82 -5.97 -4.32 23.27
C LYS A 82 -4.78 -3.76 24.05
N CYS A 83 -3.89 -3.04 23.38
CA CYS A 83 -2.62 -2.59 23.97
C CYS A 83 -2.34 -1.10 23.80
N HIS A 84 -3.13 -0.39 23.03
CA HIS A 84 -2.89 1.03 22.73
C HIS A 84 -4.18 1.84 22.88
N PHE A 85 -4.56 2.28 24.08
CA PHE A 85 -3.97 2.03 25.41
C PHE A 85 -4.95 1.30 26.31
N GLU A 86 -4.50 0.75 27.44
CA GLU A 86 -5.39 0.18 28.45
C GLU A 86 -6.37 1.24 28.96
N GLY A 87 -7.68 0.96 28.81
CA GLY A 87 -8.74 1.91 29.19
C GLY A 87 -8.96 3.09 28.24
N ASP A 88 -8.13 3.24 27.20
CA ASP A 88 -8.23 4.30 26.19
C ASP A 88 -7.80 3.77 24.81
N PRO A 89 -8.59 2.87 24.19
CA PRO A 89 -8.21 2.22 22.95
C PRO A 89 -8.31 3.17 21.76
N VAL A 90 -7.21 3.28 21.03
CA VAL A 90 -7.10 4.05 19.78
C VAL A 90 -6.08 3.38 18.87
N MET A 91 -6.35 3.38 17.57
CA MET A 91 -5.37 2.87 16.59
C MET A 91 -4.10 3.72 16.63
N PRO A 92 -2.91 3.12 16.76
CA PRO A 92 -1.65 3.87 16.63
C PRO A 92 -1.56 4.59 15.28
N GLY A 93 -1.31 5.88 15.28
CA GLY A 93 -1.18 6.66 14.04
C GLY A 93 -0.05 6.17 13.12
N CYS A 94 0.99 5.60 13.70
CA CYS A 94 2.09 5.00 12.95
C CYS A 94 1.64 3.80 12.09
N LEU A 95 0.58 3.08 12.45
CA LEU A 95 0.05 1.98 11.64
C LEU A 95 -0.65 2.50 10.38
N GLY A 96 -1.34 3.65 10.46
CA GLY A 96 -1.88 4.31 9.27
C GLY A 96 -0.77 4.77 8.31
N LEU A 97 0.33 5.30 8.84
CA LEU A 97 1.50 5.64 8.04
C LEU A 97 2.14 4.39 7.41
N ASP A 98 2.28 3.32 8.18
CA ASP A 98 2.83 2.05 7.67
C ASP A 98 1.95 1.47 6.56
N ALA A 99 0.62 1.55 6.68
CA ALA A 99 -0.31 1.17 5.62
C ALA A 99 -0.02 1.90 4.31
N LEU A 100 0.24 3.20 4.36
CA LEU A 100 0.61 3.97 3.18
C LEU A 100 1.93 3.51 2.57
N TRP A 101 2.95 3.18 3.37
CA TRP A 101 4.19 2.57 2.87
C TRP A 101 3.97 1.19 2.26
N GLN A 102 3.12 0.36 2.86
CA GLN A 102 2.73 -0.94 2.30
C GLN A 102 2.11 -0.77 0.91
N LEU A 103 1.23 0.23 0.74
CA LEU A 103 0.58 0.52 -0.53
C LEU A 103 1.54 1.07 -1.58
N VAL A 104 2.54 1.89 -1.20
CA VAL A 104 3.62 2.30 -2.12
C VAL A 104 4.40 1.08 -2.60
N GLY A 105 4.74 0.17 -1.70
CA GLY A 105 5.42 -1.08 -2.04
C GLY A 105 4.57 -1.95 -2.97
N PHE A 106 3.28 -2.08 -2.68
CA PHE A 106 2.33 -2.82 -3.51
C PHE A 106 2.21 -2.21 -4.92
N PHE A 107 2.15 -0.88 -5.03
CA PHE A 107 2.14 -0.19 -6.32
C PHE A 107 3.39 -0.49 -7.15
N LEU A 108 4.57 -0.47 -6.54
CA LEU A 108 5.82 -0.76 -7.23
C LEU A 108 5.83 -2.18 -7.81
N VAL A 109 5.42 -3.17 -7.01
CA VAL A 109 5.35 -4.57 -7.45
C VAL A 109 4.27 -4.77 -8.52
N TRP A 110 3.11 -4.16 -8.33
CA TRP A 110 2.01 -4.17 -9.29
C TRP A 110 2.45 -3.54 -10.64
N SER A 111 3.27 -2.51 -10.60
CA SER A 111 3.84 -1.87 -11.79
C SER A 111 4.97 -2.67 -12.46
N GLY A 112 5.33 -3.84 -11.92
CA GLY A 112 6.35 -4.74 -12.49
C GLY A 112 7.77 -4.50 -11.97
N HIS A 113 7.95 -3.75 -10.89
CA HIS A 113 9.26 -3.54 -10.28
C HIS A 113 9.53 -4.63 -9.23
N ASN A 114 10.59 -5.40 -9.45
CA ASN A 114 11.04 -6.45 -8.54
C ASN A 114 11.99 -5.91 -7.47
N GLY A 115 12.13 -6.65 -6.39
CA GLY A 115 13.04 -6.35 -5.30
C GLY A 115 12.35 -6.25 -3.94
N LYS A 116 13.15 -6.06 -2.91
CA LYS A 116 12.67 -5.94 -1.53
C LYS A 116 12.33 -4.48 -1.23
N GLY A 117 11.07 -4.19 -0.90
CA GLY A 117 10.64 -2.85 -0.49
C GLY A 117 11.25 -2.41 0.84
N ARG A 118 11.62 -1.16 0.92
CA ARG A 118 12.06 -0.50 2.17
C ARG A 118 11.55 0.93 2.19
N ALA A 119 10.92 1.33 3.29
CA ALA A 119 10.61 2.72 3.53
C ALA A 119 11.90 3.52 3.74
N LEU A 120 12.06 4.62 3.03
CA LEU A 120 13.24 5.45 3.11
C LEU A 120 13.03 6.72 3.92
N GLY A 121 11.79 7.16 4.04
CA GLY A 121 11.47 8.37 4.78
C GLY A 121 10.05 8.85 4.57
N VAL A 122 9.72 9.88 5.28
CA VAL A 122 8.47 10.63 5.18
C VAL A 122 8.79 12.12 5.35
N GLY A 123 8.11 12.95 4.59
CA GLY A 123 8.27 14.40 4.67
C GLY A 123 7.49 14.99 5.84
N ASN A 124 6.23 15.32 5.60
CA ASN A 124 5.34 15.90 6.60
C ASN A 124 4.24 14.92 6.96
N VAL A 125 4.03 14.69 8.25
CA VAL A 125 2.93 13.87 8.78
C VAL A 125 2.12 14.73 9.73
N LYS A 126 0.79 14.70 9.56
CA LYS A 126 -0.16 15.32 10.48
C LYS A 126 -1.21 14.28 10.87
N PHE A 127 -1.48 14.21 12.16
CA PHE A 127 -2.58 13.43 12.72
C PHE A 127 -3.66 14.41 13.20
N THR A 128 -4.79 14.42 12.52
CA THR A 128 -5.89 15.37 12.79
C THR A 128 -7.14 14.68 13.32
N GLY A 129 -7.15 13.35 13.34
CA GLY A 129 -8.27 12.54 13.82
C GLY A 129 -7.77 11.29 14.55
N GLN A 130 -8.71 10.50 15.02
CA GLN A 130 -8.48 9.25 15.76
C GLN A 130 -9.32 8.14 15.14
N VAL A 131 -8.77 6.93 15.09
CA VAL A 131 -9.49 5.71 14.74
C VAL A 131 -9.82 4.98 16.04
N LEU A 132 -11.08 5.04 16.44
CA LEU A 132 -11.59 4.43 17.68
C LEU A 132 -12.21 3.05 17.39
N PRO A 133 -12.40 2.19 18.41
CA PRO A 133 -13.05 0.89 18.22
C PRO A 133 -14.49 0.96 17.69
N SER A 134 -15.14 2.11 17.80
CA SER A 134 -16.49 2.37 17.26
C SER A 134 -16.52 2.70 15.79
N ALA A 135 -15.40 3.01 15.17
CA ALA A 135 -15.29 3.18 13.72
C ALA A 135 -15.60 1.89 12.98
N LYS A 136 -15.97 1.97 11.73
CA LYS A 136 -16.28 0.81 10.89
C LYS A 136 -15.28 0.62 9.76
N LEU A 137 -14.76 1.71 9.24
CA LEU A 137 -13.92 1.69 8.05
C LEU A 137 -12.83 2.75 8.14
N VAL A 138 -11.62 2.33 7.81
CA VAL A 138 -10.53 3.24 7.43
C VAL A 138 -10.31 3.14 5.93
N THR A 139 -10.24 4.28 5.28
CA THR A 139 -9.89 4.39 3.86
C THR A 139 -8.52 5.03 3.71
N TYR A 140 -7.72 4.43 2.85
CA TYR A 140 -6.41 4.94 2.46
C TYR A 140 -6.48 5.45 1.02
N ARG A 141 -5.94 6.62 0.78
CA ARG A 141 -5.70 7.12 -0.56
C ARG A 141 -4.23 7.45 -0.72
N LEU A 142 -3.66 7.01 -1.81
CA LEU A 142 -2.27 7.25 -2.16
C LEU A 142 -2.22 7.79 -3.59
N ASP A 143 -1.65 8.98 -3.76
CA ASP A 143 -1.43 9.62 -5.05
C ASP A 143 0.07 9.59 -5.38
N ILE A 144 0.44 8.88 -6.44
CA ILE A 144 1.84 8.76 -6.86
C ILE A 144 2.32 10.10 -7.43
N LYS A 145 3.31 10.66 -6.79
CA LYS A 145 3.90 11.96 -7.14
C LYS A 145 5.09 11.83 -8.06
N ARG A 146 5.93 10.83 -7.80
CA ARG A 146 7.14 10.61 -8.59
C ARG A 146 7.57 9.15 -8.54
N LEU A 147 7.92 8.62 -9.70
CA LEU A 147 8.55 7.31 -9.84
C LEU A 147 9.94 7.49 -10.45
N ILE A 148 10.95 6.98 -9.80
CA ILE A 148 12.35 7.03 -10.26
C ILE A 148 12.80 5.60 -10.50
N THR A 149 13.19 5.29 -11.73
CA THR A 149 13.57 3.95 -12.18
C THR A 149 14.98 3.95 -12.78
N ARG A 150 15.97 4.28 -11.96
CA ARG A 150 17.39 4.26 -12.38
C ARG A 150 18.11 3.09 -11.72
N LYS A 151 19.21 3.36 -10.99
CA LYS A 151 19.92 2.36 -10.18
C LYS A 151 19.10 1.85 -9.00
N LEU A 152 18.24 2.70 -8.46
CA LEU A 152 17.26 2.41 -7.41
C LEU A 152 15.86 2.70 -7.97
N VAL A 153 14.91 1.82 -7.69
CA VAL A 153 13.49 2.10 -7.93
C VAL A 153 12.92 2.75 -6.68
N LEU A 154 12.42 3.97 -6.83
CA LEU A 154 11.88 4.77 -5.75
C LEU A 154 10.55 5.37 -6.16
N ALA A 155 9.53 5.21 -5.34
CA ALA A 155 8.27 5.93 -5.47
C ALA A 155 8.14 6.97 -4.34
N ILE A 156 7.66 8.15 -4.70
CA ILE A 156 7.26 9.21 -3.79
C ILE A 156 5.77 9.43 -4.00
N ALA A 157 5.03 9.49 -2.91
CA ALA A 157 3.58 9.65 -2.96
C ALA A 157 3.09 10.57 -1.85
N ASP A 158 1.95 11.20 -2.08
CA ASP A 158 1.16 11.84 -1.04
C ASP A 158 0.05 10.87 -0.61
N GLY A 159 -0.26 10.80 0.68
CA GLY A 159 -1.25 9.87 1.20
C GLY A 159 -2.17 10.50 2.23
N THR A 160 -3.40 10.02 2.28
CA THR A 160 -4.38 10.32 3.33
C THR A 160 -4.92 9.05 3.94
N VAL A 161 -5.29 9.17 5.21
CA VAL A 161 -5.99 8.14 5.99
C VAL A 161 -7.25 8.79 6.54
N ASP A 162 -8.39 8.32 6.09
CA ASP A 162 -9.69 8.84 6.50
C ASP A 162 -10.44 7.75 7.29
N VAL A 163 -11.22 8.17 8.27
CA VAL A 163 -12.07 7.30 9.10
C VAL A 163 -13.51 7.78 9.06
N ASP A 164 -14.45 6.85 9.00
CA ASP A 164 -15.89 7.10 9.05
C ASP A 164 -16.41 7.51 10.43
#